data_459b20b5321b0b162c373bc8ecfb16f8
#
_entry.id   459b20b5321b0b162c373bc8ecfb16f8
#
_cell.length_a   1.000
_cell.length_b   1.000
_cell.length_c   1.000
_cell.angle_alpha   90.00
_cell.angle_beta   90.00
_cell.angle_gamma   90.00
#
_symmetry.space_group_name_H-M   'P 1'
#
loop_
_entity.id
_entity.type
_entity.pdbx_description
1 polymer ?
#
loop_
_entity_poly.entity_id
_entity_poly.type
_entity_poly.pdbx_seq_one_letter_code
_entity_poly.pdbx_strand_id
1 'polypeptide(L)'
;MVRIDDESKSYSNANARVVFYFPAGEYVLHNEEDNTLRQDVENPAYDGKGNNTSSSIIIYGGNFVIKGDGPDKTFIKMDTPNLPTDTKVMYSSPVMINIKHNAWLGTEYEVTGNAEKGTFKVKVVGASNFKVGEWVCLYLHDNSPELVKQELLPYAWESTMTNISTEGVQVEDYHQIVNISGDEITFKEPIMHEVDAQWNWKLRKYSYYENVGVEDLTFVGRAVDDFQHHRSWIDDGAYKPIAFMRVVNSWMRRVNFESVSEAASIISSANFSAYKINI
;
A
#
# COMPACT_ATOMS: atom_id res chain seq x y z
N MET A 1 15.27 -10.30 15.14
CA MET A 1 14.22 -10.11 14.11
C MET A 1 12.90 -10.58 14.71
N VAL A 2 11.99 -9.68 15.01
CA VAL A 2 10.63 -10.08 15.41
C VAL A 2 9.89 -10.38 14.13
N ARG A 3 9.78 -11.65 13.77
CA ARG A 3 8.93 -12.10 12.68
C ARG A 3 7.52 -12.20 13.24
N ILE A 4 6.68 -11.25 12.88
CA ILE A 4 5.25 -11.37 13.13
C ILE A 4 4.73 -12.15 11.93
N ASP A 5 4.83 -13.47 12.07
CA ASP A 5 4.32 -14.38 11.07
C ASP A 5 2.79 -14.28 10.99
N ASP A 6 2.28 -14.80 9.91
CA ASP A 6 0.87 -14.99 9.56
C ASP A 6 0.06 -15.80 10.59
N GLU A 7 0.62 -16.01 11.75
CA GLU A 7 -0.03 -16.59 12.92
C GLU A 7 -1.27 -15.80 13.35
N SER A 8 -1.35 -14.51 12.99
CA SER A 8 -2.58 -13.75 13.14
C SER A 8 -3.76 -14.34 12.34
N LYS A 9 -3.48 -15.14 11.32
CA LYS A 9 -4.51 -15.90 10.58
C LYS A 9 -4.82 -17.25 11.20
N SER A 10 -3.86 -17.90 11.84
CA SER A 10 -4.08 -19.20 12.47
C SER A 10 -4.79 -19.09 13.81
N TYR A 11 -4.78 -17.92 14.42
CA TYR A 11 -5.58 -17.67 15.60
C TYR A 11 -7.02 -17.38 15.17
N SER A 12 -7.91 -18.25 15.53
CA SER A 12 -9.36 -18.12 15.34
C SER A 12 -9.96 -16.89 16.04
N ASN A 13 -9.17 -16.07 16.68
CA ASN A 13 -9.59 -14.86 17.35
C ASN A 13 -9.38 -13.64 16.46
N ALA A 14 -10.33 -13.40 15.55
CA ALA A 14 -10.38 -12.22 14.70
C ALA A 14 -10.38 -10.88 15.48
N ASN A 15 -10.56 -10.93 16.80
CA ASN A 15 -10.56 -9.78 17.70
C ASN A 15 -9.25 -9.63 18.48
N ALA A 16 -8.27 -10.51 18.29
CA ALA A 16 -6.98 -10.35 18.93
C ALA A 16 -6.34 -9.03 18.47
N ARG A 17 -5.94 -8.19 19.42
CA ARG A 17 -5.30 -6.91 19.15
C ARG A 17 -3.96 -6.89 19.87
N VAL A 18 -2.91 -6.58 19.12
CA VAL A 18 -1.55 -6.48 19.63
C VAL A 18 -1.10 -5.03 19.58
N VAL A 19 -0.42 -4.56 20.61
CA VAL A 19 0.25 -3.27 20.61
C VAL A 19 1.75 -3.51 20.69
N PHE A 20 2.47 -3.07 19.65
CA PHE A 20 3.91 -2.93 19.68
C PHE A 20 4.24 -1.60 20.32
N TYR A 21 4.49 -1.62 21.60
CA TYR A 21 4.70 -0.42 22.36
C TYR A 21 6.18 -0.07 22.49
N PHE A 22 6.49 1.14 22.11
CA PHE A 22 7.80 1.77 22.25
C PHE A 22 7.69 2.88 23.30
N PRO A 23 8.16 2.67 24.53
CA PRO A 23 8.23 3.74 25.54
C PRO A 23 8.98 4.97 25.03
N ALA A 24 8.94 6.07 25.80
CA ALA A 24 9.74 7.25 25.52
C ALA A 24 11.23 6.87 25.37
N GLY A 25 11.84 7.25 24.25
CA GLY A 25 13.22 6.91 23.91
C GLY A 25 13.49 6.92 22.41
N GLU A 26 14.74 6.61 22.06
CA GLU A 26 15.19 6.48 20.68
C GLU A 26 15.45 5.01 20.34
N TYR A 27 14.93 4.56 19.20
CA TYR A 27 14.99 3.17 18.74
C TYR A 27 15.54 3.14 17.32
N VAL A 28 16.76 2.68 17.14
CA VAL A 28 17.37 2.50 15.82
C VAL A 28 16.90 1.16 15.26
N LEU A 29 16.07 1.20 14.21
CA LEU A 29 15.56 0.01 13.51
C LEU A 29 16.27 -0.26 12.18
N HIS A 30 17.13 0.65 11.73
CA HIS A 30 17.95 0.46 10.53
C HIS A 30 19.30 1.15 10.71
N ASN A 31 20.38 0.38 10.53
CA ASN A 31 21.76 0.85 10.65
C ASN A 31 22.68 0.18 9.60
N GLU A 32 23.99 0.42 9.67
CA GLU A 32 24.97 -0.10 8.73
C GLU A 32 25.05 -1.64 8.76
N GLU A 33 24.80 -2.27 9.87
CA GLU A 33 24.80 -3.73 9.97
C GLU A 33 23.70 -4.36 9.10
N ASP A 34 22.50 -3.74 9.05
CA ASP A 34 21.41 -4.19 8.19
C ASP A 34 21.80 -4.09 6.70
N ASN A 35 22.53 -3.05 6.32
CA ASN A 35 23.04 -2.89 4.96
C ASN A 35 24.10 -3.96 4.63
N THR A 36 24.96 -4.31 5.57
CA THR A 36 25.96 -5.36 5.42
C THR A 36 25.31 -6.72 5.22
N LEU A 37 24.32 -7.07 6.03
CA LEU A 37 23.54 -8.30 5.90
C LEU A 37 22.85 -8.41 4.55
N ARG A 38 22.43 -7.30 3.97
CA ARG A 38 21.84 -7.27 2.62
C ARG A 38 22.80 -7.67 1.51
N GLN A 39 24.05 -7.37 1.65
CA GLN A 39 25.08 -7.64 0.63
C GLN A 39 25.59 -9.09 0.67
N ASP A 40 25.28 -9.81 1.73
CA ASP A 40 25.68 -11.21 1.88
C ASP A 40 24.78 -12.11 1.03
N VAL A 41 25.37 -12.72 -0.01
CA VAL A 41 24.69 -13.64 -0.93
C VAL A 41 24.23 -14.93 -0.25
N GLU A 42 24.83 -15.30 0.86
CA GLU A 42 24.45 -16.47 1.68
C GLU A 42 23.30 -16.12 2.65
N ASN A 43 22.98 -14.85 2.80
CA ASN A 43 21.87 -14.42 3.65
C ASN A 43 20.54 -14.96 3.11
N PRO A 44 19.73 -15.66 3.93
CA PRO A 44 18.43 -16.19 3.50
C PRO A 44 17.47 -15.16 2.94
N ALA A 45 17.67 -13.88 3.24
CA ALA A 45 16.88 -12.77 2.67
C ALA A 45 17.33 -12.38 1.25
N TYR A 46 18.46 -12.90 0.78
CA TYR A 46 18.92 -12.64 -0.58
C TYR A 46 18.30 -13.65 -1.56
N ASP A 47 17.55 -13.15 -2.54
CA ASP A 47 16.83 -13.99 -3.50
C ASP A 47 17.62 -14.35 -4.76
N GLY A 48 18.89 -13.98 -4.82
CA GLY A 48 19.79 -14.24 -5.96
C GLY A 48 19.48 -13.39 -7.21
N LYS A 49 18.50 -12.50 -7.14
CA LYS A 49 18.06 -11.65 -8.26
C LYS A 49 18.39 -10.17 -8.06
N GLY A 50 19.14 -9.84 -7.04
CA GLY A 50 19.41 -8.46 -6.63
C GLY A 50 18.25 -7.82 -5.84
N ASN A 51 17.15 -8.53 -5.63
CA ASN A 51 16.02 -8.08 -4.80
C ASN A 51 16.32 -8.43 -3.35
N ASN A 52 17.05 -7.62 -2.69
CA ASN A 52 17.38 -7.83 -1.31
C ASN A 52 16.35 -7.14 -0.41
N THR A 53 15.67 -7.90 0.42
CA THR A 53 14.64 -7.41 1.35
C THR A 53 15.10 -7.43 2.82
N SER A 54 16.36 -7.80 3.09
CA SER A 54 16.86 -8.03 4.44
C SER A 54 16.80 -6.79 5.34
N SER A 55 16.88 -5.60 4.77
CA SER A 55 16.81 -4.34 5.52
C SER A 55 15.37 -3.88 5.82
N SER A 56 14.36 -4.60 5.34
CA SER A 56 12.97 -4.29 5.66
C SER A 56 12.45 -5.18 6.77
N ILE A 57 11.78 -4.56 7.75
CA ILE A 57 10.95 -5.27 8.72
C ILE A 57 9.61 -5.51 8.03
N ILE A 58 9.38 -6.74 7.57
CA ILE A 58 8.14 -7.08 6.89
C ILE A 58 7.13 -7.63 7.90
N ILE A 59 5.94 -7.03 7.95
CA ILE A 59 4.85 -7.45 8.82
C ILE A 59 3.71 -8.00 7.97
N TYR A 60 3.46 -9.30 8.12
CA TYR A 60 2.32 -9.99 7.52
C TYR A 60 1.24 -10.20 8.58
N GLY A 61 0.35 -9.23 8.74
CA GLY A 61 -0.72 -9.31 9.74
C GLY A 61 -1.54 -8.04 9.86
N GLY A 62 -2.68 -8.18 10.51
CA GLY A 62 -3.56 -7.08 10.89
C GLY A 62 -3.86 -7.08 12.39
N ASN A 63 -4.81 -6.26 12.81
CA ASN A 63 -5.27 -6.15 14.20
C ASN A 63 -4.14 -5.78 15.19
N PHE A 64 -3.24 -4.89 14.80
CA PHE A 64 -2.17 -4.41 15.67
C PHE A 64 -1.95 -2.90 15.57
N VAL A 65 -1.29 -2.34 16.58
CA VAL A 65 -0.89 -0.93 16.60
C VAL A 65 0.59 -0.83 16.99
N ILE A 66 1.36 -0.09 16.21
CA ILE A 66 2.68 0.41 16.60
C ILE A 66 2.46 1.71 17.33
N LYS A 67 2.87 1.80 18.60
CA LYS A 67 2.53 2.93 19.46
C LYS A 67 3.70 3.41 20.30
N GLY A 68 3.90 4.74 20.32
CA GLY A 68 4.81 5.41 21.22
C GLY A 68 4.11 6.13 22.38
N ASP A 69 4.88 6.88 23.16
CA ASP A 69 4.40 7.74 24.25
C ASP A 69 4.07 9.17 23.83
N GLY A 70 4.34 9.51 22.57
CA GLY A 70 4.11 10.81 21.97
C GLY A 70 5.13 11.10 20.88
N PRO A 71 4.80 11.95 19.90
CA PRO A 71 5.72 12.28 18.83
C PRO A 71 6.94 13.09 19.29
N ASP A 72 6.87 13.69 20.47
CA ASP A 72 7.95 14.41 21.14
C ASP A 72 8.77 13.53 22.12
N LYS A 73 8.45 12.23 22.21
CA LYS A 73 9.02 11.32 23.21
C LYS A 73 9.56 10.03 22.66
N THR A 74 8.94 9.50 21.61
CA THR A 74 9.33 8.22 21.00
C THR A 74 9.80 8.43 19.59
N PHE A 75 11.06 8.07 19.32
CA PHE A 75 11.71 8.26 18.04
C PHE A 75 12.15 6.92 17.45
N ILE A 76 11.67 6.58 16.26
CA ILE A 76 12.08 5.40 15.49
C ILE A 76 13.00 5.87 14.36
N LYS A 77 14.26 5.40 14.37
CA LYS A 77 15.35 5.98 13.59
C LYS A 77 15.88 5.05 12.52
N MET A 78 16.22 5.66 11.39
CA MET A 78 17.06 5.10 10.32
C MET A 78 18.40 5.83 10.38
N ASP A 79 19.44 5.21 10.94
CA ASP A 79 20.76 5.84 11.08
C ASP A 79 21.57 5.82 9.79
N THR A 80 21.26 4.94 8.86
CA THR A 80 21.87 4.85 7.55
C THR A 80 20.80 4.74 6.45
N PRO A 81 21.14 5.11 5.20
CA PRO A 81 20.20 4.96 4.09
C PRO A 81 19.93 3.48 3.77
N ASN A 82 18.71 3.15 3.42
CA ASN A 82 18.40 1.87 2.81
C ASN A 82 19.02 1.78 1.41
N LEU A 83 19.84 0.77 1.18
CA LEU A 83 20.46 0.57 -0.12
C LEU A 83 19.41 0.22 -1.19
N PRO A 84 19.53 0.80 -2.39
CA PRO A 84 18.62 0.51 -3.49
C PRO A 84 18.81 -0.94 -3.99
N THR A 85 17.76 -1.52 -4.52
CA THR A 85 17.85 -2.79 -5.24
C THR A 85 18.48 -2.63 -6.62
N ASP A 86 18.34 -1.44 -7.22
CA ASP A 86 19.00 -1.02 -8.45
C ASP A 86 19.38 0.46 -8.33
N THR A 87 20.68 0.77 -8.38
CA THR A 87 21.19 2.14 -8.27
C THR A 87 20.77 3.05 -9.43
N LYS A 88 20.32 2.48 -10.54
CA LYS A 88 19.79 3.23 -11.69
C LYS A 88 18.32 3.61 -11.53
N VAL A 89 17.63 2.96 -10.59
CA VAL A 89 16.23 3.21 -10.28
C VAL A 89 16.17 3.95 -8.94
N MET A 90 16.03 5.27 -9.00
CA MET A 90 16.21 6.18 -7.86
C MET A 90 15.29 5.88 -6.68
N TYR A 91 14.11 5.30 -6.93
CA TYR A 91 13.12 4.96 -5.90
C TYR A 91 13.16 3.49 -5.46
N SER A 92 14.16 2.71 -5.89
CA SER A 92 14.21 1.25 -5.64
C SER A 92 14.66 0.85 -4.24
N SER A 93 15.09 1.81 -3.40
CA SER A 93 15.38 1.50 -2.00
C SER A 93 14.14 0.98 -1.28
N PRO A 94 14.24 -0.11 -0.53
CA PRO A 94 13.10 -0.65 0.23
C PRO A 94 12.74 0.27 1.40
N VAL A 95 11.52 0.15 1.90
CA VAL A 95 11.10 0.83 3.12
C VAL A 95 11.60 0.10 4.36
N MET A 96 11.83 0.81 5.47
CA MET A 96 12.26 0.20 6.74
C MET A 96 11.20 -0.74 7.31
N ILE A 97 9.96 -0.28 7.46
CA ILE A 97 8.83 -1.09 7.92
C ILE A 97 7.83 -1.26 6.76
N ASN A 98 7.60 -2.48 6.34
CA ASN A 98 6.68 -2.79 5.25
C ASN A 98 5.55 -3.69 5.75
N ILE A 99 4.36 -3.11 5.91
CA ILE A 99 3.16 -3.82 6.34
C ILE A 99 2.40 -4.21 5.08
N LYS A 100 2.39 -5.49 4.74
CA LYS A 100 1.81 -5.97 3.48
C LYS A 100 1.18 -7.33 3.58
N HIS A 101 0.11 -7.56 2.83
CA HIS A 101 -0.44 -8.91 2.67
C HIS A 101 0.50 -9.77 1.81
N ASN A 102 0.70 -11.04 2.19
CA ASN A 102 1.59 -11.97 1.48
C ASN A 102 0.98 -12.58 0.22
N ALA A 103 -0.36 -12.61 0.10
CA ALA A 103 -1.04 -13.11 -1.08
C ALA A 103 -1.19 -12.03 -2.16
N TRP A 104 -1.20 -12.47 -3.41
CA TRP A 104 -1.58 -11.65 -4.54
C TRP A 104 -3.07 -11.33 -4.56
N LEU A 105 -3.46 -10.53 -5.53
CA LEU A 105 -4.86 -10.26 -5.85
C LEU A 105 -5.57 -11.56 -6.19
N GLY A 106 -6.83 -11.64 -5.79
CA GLY A 106 -7.65 -12.84 -5.99
C GLY A 106 -8.33 -12.92 -7.34
N THR A 107 -9.27 -13.83 -7.45
CA THR A 107 -10.05 -14.10 -8.68
C THR A 107 -10.83 -12.86 -9.13
N GLU A 108 -10.89 -12.67 -10.43
CA GLU A 108 -11.64 -11.61 -11.11
C GLU A 108 -12.96 -12.14 -11.65
N TYR A 109 -13.99 -11.30 -11.59
CA TYR A 109 -15.34 -11.59 -12.05
C TYR A 109 -15.82 -10.46 -12.96
N GLU A 110 -16.46 -10.79 -14.08
CA GLU A 110 -16.92 -9.79 -15.05
C GLU A 110 -18.03 -8.90 -14.47
N VAL A 111 -17.90 -7.61 -14.71
CA VAL A 111 -18.98 -6.64 -14.55
C VAL A 111 -19.83 -6.64 -15.83
N THR A 112 -21.14 -6.86 -15.68
CA THR A 112 -22.06 -7.11 -16.82
C THR A 112 -23.09 -6.01 -17.02
N GLY A 113 -23.07 -4.97 -16.22
CA GLY A 113 -24.00 -3.85 -16.32
C GLY A 113 -23.32 -2.51 -16.10
N ASN A 114 -23.81 -1.49 -16.77
CA ASN A 114 -23.36 -0.13 -16.57
C ASN A 114 -23.73 0.38 -15.17
N ALA A 115 -22.88 1.23 -14.60
CA ALA A 115 -23.17 1.92 -13.36
C ALA A 115 -22.60 3.35 -13.42
N GLU A 116 -23.42 4.32 -13.05
CA GLU A 116 -23.01 5.73 -13.03
C GLU A 116 -22.10 6.01 -11.84
N LYS A 117 -21.14 6.89 -12.04
CA LYS A 117 -20.32 7.46 -10.98
C LYS A 117 -21.20 8.04 -9.87
N GLY A 118 -20.84 7.77 -8.61
CA GLY A 118 -21.62 8.20 -7.43
C GLY A 118 -22.73 7.24 -7.03
N THR A 119 -23.00 6.19 -7.81
CA THR A 119 -23.91 5.10 -7.42
C THR A 119 -23.16 4.06 -6.56
N PHE A 120 -23.90 3.06 -6.04
CA PHE A 120 -23.35 2.11 -5.08
C PHE A 120 -23.44 0.65 -5.55
N LYS A 121 -23.83 0.40 -6.79
CA LYS A 121 -24.19 -0.92 -7.23
C LYS A 121 -23.53 -1.30 -8.54
N VAL A 122 -23.10 -2.56 -8.63
CA VAL A 122 -22.62 -3.18 -9.88
C VAL A 122 -23.26 -4.53 -10.08
N LYS A 123 -23.43 -4.92 -11.34
CA LYS A 123 -23.84 -6.29 -11.71
C LYS A 123 -22.61 -7.11 -12.08
N VAL A 124 -22.48 -8.29 -11.51
CA VAL A 124 -21.27 -9.10 -11.61
C VAL A 124 -21.62 -10.57 -11.85
N VAL A 125 -21.00 -11.19 -12.84
CA VAL A 125 -21.09 -12.66 -13.00
C VAL A 125 -20.54 -13.33 -11.75
N GLY A 126 -21.28 -14.27 -11.17
CA GLY A 126 -20.84 -15.02 -10.00
C GLY A 126 -20.79 -14.19 -8.71
N ALA A 127 -21.68 -13.21 -8.54
CA ALA A 127 -21.82 -12.41 -7.31
C ALA A 127 -21.92 -13.26 -6.03
N SER A 128 -22.46 -14.49 -6.12
CA SER A 128 -22.53 -15.44 -5.01
C SER A 128 -21.18 -15.92 -4.48
N ASN A 129 -20.09 -15.67 -5.18
CA ASN A 129 -18.73 -15.97 -4.70
C ASN A 129 -18.20 -14.93 -3.70
N PHE A 130 -18.90 -13.82 -3.54
CA PHE A 130 -18.55 -12.76 -2.60
C PHE A 130 -19.36 -12.87 -1.30
N LYS A 131 -18.93 -12.13 -0.29
CA LYS A 131 -19.59 -12.07 1.02
C LYS A 131 -19.82 -10.62 1.46
N VAL A 132 -20.93 -10.39 2.14
CA VAL A 132 -21.18 -9.11 2.83
C VAL A 132 -20.08 -8.90 3.87
N GLY A 133 -19.56 -7.68 3.91
CA GLY A 133 -18.42 -7.26 4.74
C GLY A 133 -17.04 -7.44 4.08
N GLU A 134 -16.96 -8.19 2.98
CA GLU A 134 -15.70 -8.36 2.22
C GLU A 134 -15.31 -7.07 1.50
N TRP A 135 -14.01 -6.75 1.50
CA TRP A 135 -13.46 -5.70 0.67
C TRP A 135 -13.05 -6.27 -0.70
N VAL A 136 -13.33 -5.50 -1.73
CA VAL A 136 -13.09 -5.86 -3.13
C VAL A 136 -12.51 -4.69 -3.90
N CYS A 137 -11.94 -4.98 -5.06
CA CYS A 137 -11.46 -3.96 -5.99
C CYS A 137 -12.32 -3.98 -7.25
N LEU A 138 -13.00 -2.88 -7.53
CA LEU A 138 -13.61 -2.61 -8.82
C LEU A 138 -12.49 -2.13 -9.74
N TYR A 139 -12.20 -2.89 -10.78
CA TYR A 139 -10.96 -2.81 -11.52
C TYR A 139 -11.22 -2.66 -13.01
N LEU A 140 -10.49 -1.78 -13.64
CA LEU A 140 -10.38 -1.65 -15.09
C LEU A 140 -8.90 -1.62 -15.46
N HIS A 141 -8.56 -2.42 -16.46
CA HIS A 141 -7.32 -2.28 -17.21
C HIS A 141 -7.64 -2.57 -18.67
N ASP A 142 -7.69 -1.51 -19.47
CA ASP A 142 -8.09 -1.59 -20.86
C ASP A 142 -7.37 -0.52 -21.69
N ASN A 143 -6.70 -0.94 -22.77
CA ASN A 143 -5.93 -0.06 -23.65
C ASN A 143 -6.62 0.19 -24.99
N SER A 144 -7.92 -0.05 -25.09
CA SER A 144 -8.71 0.27 -26.28
C SER A 144 -8.58 1.75 -26.63
N PRO A 145 -8.24 2.11 -27.87
CA PRO A 145 -8.03 3.51 -28.26
C PRO A 145 -9.25 4.41 -28.02
N GLU A 146 -10.45 3.83 -28.16
CA GLU A 146 -11.72 4.53 -27.93
C GLU A 146 -11.90 4.90 -26.48
N LEU A 147 -11.58 3.99 -25.54
CA LEU A 147 -11.62 4.26 -24.11
C LEU A 147 -10.58 5.30 -23.73
N VAL A 148 -9.34 5.15 -24.17
CA VAL A 148 -8.26 6.12 -23.90
C VAL A 148 -8.67 7.51 -24.38
N LYS A 149 -9.27 7.62 -25.58
CA LYS A 149 -9.76 8.89 -26.10
C LYS A 149 -10.90 9.47 -25.25
N GLN A 150 -11.82 8.64 -24.80
CA GLN A 150 -12.94 9.06 -23.93
C GLN A 150 -12.44 9.63 -22.61
N GLU A 151 -11.50 8.93 -21.95
CA GLU A 151 -10.96 9.31 -20.66
C GLU A 151 -10.09 10.57 -20.72
N LEU A 152 -9.47 10.86 -21.86
CA LEU A 152 -8.68 12.08 -22.05
C LEU A 152 -9.54 13.33 -22.28
N LEU A 153 -10.81 13.20 -22.59
CA LEU A 153 -11.67 14.37 -22.87
C LEU A 153 -11.67 15.38 -21.72
N PRO A 154 -11.61 16.71 -22.01
CA PRO A 154 -11.65 17.34 -23.35
C PRO A 154 -10.29 17.42 -24.06
N TYR A 155 -9.25 16.80 -23.54
CA TYR A 155 -7.91 16.83 -24.13
C TYR A 155 -7.76 15.80 -25.25
N ALA A 156 -6.89 16.10 -26.20
CA ALA A 156 -6.49 15.13 -27.23
C ALA A 156 -5.25 14.36 -26.76
N TRP A 157 -5.08 13.15 -27.27
CA TRP A 157 -3.86 12.38 -27.05
C TRP A 157 -2.65 13.09 -27.66
N GLU A 158 -1.54 13.11 -26.95
CA GLU A 158 -0.26 13.62 -27.41
C GLU A 158 0.83 12.53 -27.31
N SER A 159 1.86 12.62 -28.15
CA SER A 159 2.94 11.62 -28.25
C SER A 159 3.75 11.47 -26.94
N THR A 160 3.70 12.45 -26.05
CA THR A 160 4.33 12.42 -24.73
C THR A 160 3.54 11.62 -23.70
N MET A 161 2.28 11.31 -23.97
CA MET A 161 1.39 10.52 -23.13
C MET A 161 1.62 9.01 -23.33
N THR A 162 2.86 8.56 -23.18
CA THR A 162 3.25 7.19 -23.54
C THR A 162 2.61 6.13 -22.64
N ASN A 163 2.48 6.38 -21.35
CA ASN A 163 1.94 5.38 -20.43
C ASN A 163 0.49 5.03 -20.75
N ILE A 164 -0.38 6.02 -20.92
CA ILE A 164 -1.79 5.76 -21.20
C ILE A 164 -2.01 5.11 -22.59
N SER A 165 -1.09 5.31 -23.53
CA SER A 165 -1.18 4.68 -24.86
C SER A 165 -0.69 3.24 -24.88
N THR A 166 0.19 2.85 -23.95
CA THR A 166 0.73 1.49 -23.83
C THR A 166 0.01 0.66 -22.78
N GLU A 167 -0.20 1.24 -21.61
CA GLU A 167 -0.84 0.56 -20.48
C GLU A 167 -2.37 0.71 -20.49
N GLY A 168 -2.89 1.76 -21.16
CA GLY A 168 -4.31 2.04 -21.20
C GLY A 168 -4.84 2.72 -19.95
N VAL A 169 -6.16 2.70 -19.82
CA VAL A 169 -6.89 3.21 -18.65
C VAL A 169 -6.81 2.18 -17.53
N GLN A 170 -6.37 2.61 -16.36
CA GLN A 170 -6.25 1.76 -15.18
C GLN A 170 -7.03 2.38 -14.03
N VAL A 171 -7.97 1.64 -13.48
CA VAL A 171 -8.75 2.02 -12.30
C VAL A 171 -8.67 0.92 -11.26
N GLU A 172 -8.37 1.28 -10.03
CA GLU A 172 -8.50 0.43 -8.84
C GLU A 172 -9.35 1.17 -7.81
N ASP A 173 -10.62 0.82 -7.72
CA ASP A 173 -11.58 1.43 -6.82
C ASP A 173 -11.99 0.41 -5.74
N TYR A 174 -11.68 0.71 -4.47
CA TYR A 174 -11.82 -0.26 -3.38
C TYR A 174 -13.10 -0.04 -2.59
N HIS A 175 -13.90 -1.09 -2.44
CA HIS A 175 -15.22 -1.01 -1.82
C HIS A 175 -15.47 -2.13 -0.82
N GLN A 176 -16.22 -1.83 0.24
CA GLN A 176 -16.76 -2.84 1.13
C GLN A 176 -18.17 -3.25 0.68
N ILE A 177 -18.43 -4.55 0.57
CA ILE A 177 -19.73 -5.07 0.20
C ILE A 177 -20.70 -4.99 1.38
N VAL A 178 -21.86 -4.36 1.18
CA VAL A 178 -22.91 -4.26 2.21
C VAL A 178 -24.13 -5.09 1.89
N ASN A 179 -24.37 -5.45 0.61
CA ASN A 179 -25.49 -6.31 0.22
C ASN A 179 -25.17 -7.06 -1.08
N ILE A 180 -25.74 -8.24 -1.24
CA ILE A 180 -25.69 -9.06 -2.46
C ILE A 180 -27.11 -9.56 -2.74
N SER A 181 -27.62 -9.29 -3.95
CA SER A 181 -28.95 -9.71 -4.38
C SER A 181 -28.93 -10.18 -5.84
N GLY A 182 -29.04 -11.48 -6.06
CA GLY A 182 -28.88 -12.07 -7.39
C GLY A 182 -27.49 -11.83 -7.95
N ASP A 183 -27.39 -11.11 -9.07
CA ASP A 183 -26.16 -10.70 -9.73
C ASP A 183 -25.68 -9.30 -9.31
N GLU A 184 -26.45 -8.61 -8.46
CA GLU A 184 -26.16 -7.24 -8.02
C GLU A 184 -25.42 -7.22 -6.69
N ILE A 185 -24.30 -6.52 -6.64
CA ILE A 185 -23.52 -6.23 -5.45
C ILE A 185 -23.67 -4.75 -5.10
N THR A 186 -23.99 -4.47 -3.83
CA THR A 186 -24.06 -3.11 -3.29
C THR A 186 -22.86 -2.81 -2.41
N PHE A 187 -22.18 -1.71 -2.68
CA PHE A 187 -21.05 -1.21 -1.93
C PHE A 187 -21.46 -0.24 -0.83
N LYS A 188 -20.59 -0.06 0.14
CA LYS A 188 -20.71 0.93 1.20
C LYS A 188 -20.33 2.33 0.72
N GLU A 189 -19.27 2.39 -0.09
CA GLU A 189 -18.73 3.60 -0.68
C GLU A 189 -19.30 3.79 -2.10
N PRO A 190 -19.49 5.03 -2.58
CA PRO A 190 -19.93 5.28 -3.94
C PRO A 190 -18.84 4.90 -4.94
N ILE A 191 -19.24 4.44 -6.11
CA ILE A 191 -18.37 4.18 -7.26
C ILE A 191 -17.75 5.52 -7.70
N MET A 192 -16.44 5.56 -7.85
CA MET A 192 -15.70 6.79 -8.15
C MET A 192 -15.48 7.00 -9.65
N HIS A 193 -15.78 6.02 -10.48
CA HIS A 193 -15.65 6.06 -11.93
C HIS A 193 -16.94 5.67 -12.63
N GLU A 194 -17.15 6.16 -13.86
CA GLU A 194 -18.21 5.66 -14.71
C GLU A 194 -17.89 4.23 -15.13
N VAL A 195 -18.81 3.31 -14.91
CA VAL A 195 -18.66 1.90 -15.29
C VAL A 195 -19.50 1.63 -16.53
N ASP A 196 -18.82 1.43 -17.65
CA ASP A 196 -19.44 0.99 -18.89
C ASP A 196 -19.00 -0.45 -19.18
N ALA A 197 -19.96 -1.37 -19.13
CA ALA A 197 -19.72 -2.80 -19.26
C ALA A 197 -19.17 -3.24 -20.62
N GLN A 198 -19.13 -2.36 -21.64
CA GLN A 198 -18.45 -2.65 -22.90
C GLN A 198 -16.93 -2.75 -22.72
N TRP A 199 -16.36 -2.11 -21.69
CA TRP A 199 -14.94 -2.16 -21.37
C TRP A 199 -14.65 -3.31 -20.39
N ASN A 200 -13.37 -3.64 -20.23
CA ASN A 200 -12.92 -4.80 -19.45
C ASN A 200 -13.03 -4.62 -17.91
N TRP A 201 -14.15 -4.08 -17.41
CA TRP A 201 -14.40 -3.95 -15.99
C TRP A 201 -14.52 -5.30 -15.29
N LYS A 202 -13.87 -5.45 -14.16
CA LYS A 202 -13.89 -6.63 -13.30
C LYS A 202 -14.16 -6.24 -11.85
N LEU A 203 -14.79 -7.13 -11.12
CA LEU A 203 -14.77 -7.11 -9.66
C LEU A 203 -13.77 -8.17 -9.20
N ARG A 204 -12.71 -7.73 -8.55
CA ARG A 204 -11.58 -8.56 -8.14
C ARG A 204 -11.66 -8.83 -6.65
N LYS A 205 -11.46 -10.09 -6.24
CA LYS A 205 -11.19 -10.41 -4.85
C LYS A 205 -9.90 -9.76 -4.41
N TYR A 206 -9.92 -9.22 -3.21
CA TYR A 206 -8.87 -8.39 -2.67
C TYR A 206 -8.34 -8.99 -1.37
N SER A 207 -7.05 -9.32 -1.34
CA SER A 207 -6.40 -9.84 -0.14
C SER A 207 -5.85 -8.69 0.68
N TYR A 208 -6.31 -8.52 1.90
CA TYR A 208 -5.99 -7.39 2.77
C TYR A 208 -5.79 -7.80 4.23
N TYR A 209 -5.11 -6.95 4.96
CA TYR A 209 -5.15 -6.93 6.42
C TYR A 209 -5.97 -5.74 6.89
N GLU A 210 -6.49 -5.79 8.10
CA GLU A 210 -7.31 -4.72 8.65
C GLU A 210 -6.87 -4.31 10.05
N ASN A 211 -7.33 -3.10 10.47
CA ASN A 211 -7.10 -2.57 11.81
C ASN A 211 -5.60 -2.45 12.15
N VAL A 212 -4.83 -1.88 11.24
CA VAL A 212 -3.42 -1.56 11.44
C VAL A 212 -3.27 -0.09 11.81
N GLY A 213 -2.65 0.18 12.93
CA GLY A 213 -2.44 1.54 13.43
C GLY A 213 -0.97 1.88 13.66
N VAL A 214 -0.63 3.18 13.46
CA VAL A 214 0.63 3.77 13.92
C VAL A 214 0.31 5.05 14.68
N GLU A 215 0.79 5.17 15.91
CA GLU A 215 0.37 6.23 16.81
C GLU A 215 1.50 6.77 17.68
N ASP A 216 1.44 8.08 17.96
CA ASP A 216 2.18 8.71 19.07
C ASP A 216 3.70 8.53 18.98
N LEU A 217 4.31 8.72 17.82
CA LEU A 217 5.75 8.59 17.62
C LEU A 217 6.27 9.46 16.47
N THR A 218 7.59 9.58 16.38
CA THR A 218 8.30 10.24 15.27
C THR A 218 9.20 9.24 14.56
N PHE A 219 9.11 9.20 13.24
CA PHE A 219 10.11 8.55 12.40
C PHE A 219 11.19 9.56 12.04
N VAL A 220 12.47 9.18 12.20
CA VAL A 220 13.62 10.04 11.94
C VAL A 220 14.53 9.35 10.94
N GLY A 221 14.80 10.02 9.83
CA GLY A 221 15.83 9.63 8.87
C GLY A 221 17.05 10.56 8.96
N ARG A 222 17.85 10.53 7.91
CA ARG A 222 18.98 11.44 7.68
C ARG A 222 19.03 11.85 6.20
N ALA A 223 17.86 12.19 5.65
CA ALA A 223 17.79 12.70 4.29
C ALA A 223 18.66 13.96 4.15
N VAL A 224 19.22 14.16 2.96
CA VAL A 224 20.13 15.27 2.68
C VAL A 224 19.42 16.61 2.72
N ASP A 225 20.06 17.63 3.32
CA ASP A 225 19.46 18.96 3.45
C ASP A 225 19.28 19.67 2.10
N ASP A 226 20.18 19.41 1.14
CA ASP A 226 20.14 19.99 -0.21
C ASP A 226 19.45 19.07 -1.22
N PHE A 227 18.33 18.49 -0.83
CA PHE A 227 17.55 17.58 -1.66
C PHE A 227 17.35 18.10 -3.09
N GLN A 228 17.58 17.21 -4.06
CA GLN A 228 17.29 17.45 -5.47
C GLN A 228 16.59 16.22 -6.07
N HIS A 229 15.34 16.39 -6.44
CA HIS A 229 14.55 15.36 -7.08
C HIS A 229 15.23 14.81 -8.33
N HIS A 230 15.30 13.50 -8.42
CA HIS A 230 15.95 12.74 -9.51
C HIS A 230 17.47 12.91 -9.63
N ARG A 231 18.15 13.46 -8.63
CA ARG A 231 19.61 13.51 -8.62
C ARG A 231 20.21 12.12 -8.35
N SER A 232 19.70 11.43 -7.37
CA SER A 232 20.17 10.10 -6.97
C SER A 232 19.16 9.34 -6.13
N TRP A 233 19.39 8.03 -5.95
CA TRP A 233 18.60 7.21 -5.04
C TRP A 233 18.70 7.66 -3.56
N ILE A 234 19.79 8.35 -3.20
CA ILE A 234 19.95 8.90 -1.84
C ILE A 234 18.92 9.99 -1.58
N ASP A 235 18.66 10.83 -2.58
CA ASP A 235 17.63 11.85 -2.47
C ASP A 235 16.24 11.23 -2.46
N ASP A 236 15.93 10.43 -3.49
CA ASP A 236 14.55 10.03 -3.78
C ASP A 236 14.06 8.83 -2.97
N GLY A 237 14.94 8.03 -2.38
CA GLY A 237 14.51 6.76 -1.83
C GLY A 237 15.21 6.25 -0.58
N ALA A 238 16.31 6.85 -0.14
CA ALA A 238 17.16 6.27 0.89
C ALA A 238 16.52 6.14 2.27
N TYR A 239 15.65 7.06 2.64
CA TYR A 239 15.03 7.14 3.97
C TYR A 239 13.51 7.07 3.86
N LYS A 240 12.99 5.86 3.68
CA LYS A 240 11.55 5.55 3.64
C LYS A 240 11.17 4.73 4.88
N PRO A 241 10.58 5.33 5.91
CA PRO A 241 10.36 4.64 7.19
C PRO A 241 9.26 3.59 7.12
N ILE A 242 8.14 3.83 6.46
CA ILE A 242 7.00 2.93 6.55
C ILE A 242 6.16 2.89 5.27
N ALA A 243 5.68 1.69 4.92
CA ALA A 243 4.66 1.49 3.89
C ALA A 243 3.54 0.57 4.37
N PHE A 244 2.35 0.87 3.87
CA PHE A 244 1.14 0.09 4.04
C PHE A 244 0.66 -0.37 2.67
N MET A 245 0.58 -1.68 2.48
CA MET A 245 0.13 -2.25 1.21
C MET A 245 -1.02 -3.22 1.45
N ARG A 246 -2.15 -2.95 0.84
CA ARG A 246 -3.37 -3.73 0.98
C ARG A 246 -3.81 -3.86 2.45
N VAL A 247 -3.98 -2.71 3.09
CA VAL A 247 -4.60 -2.62 4.41
C VAL A 247 -5.92 -1.85 4.31
N VAL A 248 -6.88 -2.21 5.13
CA VAL A 248 -8.19 -1.55 5.22
C VAL A 248 -8.49 -1.16 6.66
N ASN A 249 -9.39 -0.19 6.87
CA ASN A 249 -9.80 0.25 8.20
C ASN A 249 -8.59 0.59 9.10
N SER A 250 -7.58 1.23 8.54
CA SER A 250 -6.28 1.41 9.16
C SER A 250 -5.95 2.90 9.34
N TRP A 251 -4.93 3.22 10.14
CA TRP A 251 -4.67 4.62 10.45
C TRP A 251 -3.24 4.95 10.84
N MET A 252 -2.87 6.23 10.65
CA MET A 252 -1.77 6.90 11.34
C MET A 252 -2.32 8.08 12.14
N ARG A 253 -1.87 8.25 13.38
CA ARG A 253 -2.39 9.28 14.27
C ARG A 253 -1.29 9.87 15.16
N ARG A 254 -1.11 11.20 15.09
CA ARG A 254 -0.06 11.91 15.82
C ARG A 254 1.33 11.31 15.56
N VAL A 255 1.69 11.31 14.28
CA VAL A 255 2.98 10.81 13.80
C VAL A 255 3.72 11.93 13.10
N ASN A 256 4.97 12.15 13.47
CA ASN A 256 5.87 13.06 12.77
C ASN A 256 6.85 12.27 11.90
N PHE A 257 7.32 12.91 10.85
CA PHE A 257 8.39 12.44 9.98
C PHE A 257 9.45 13.52 9.88
N GLU A 258 10.68 13.20 10.24
CA GLU A 258 11.80 14.13 10.27
C GLU A 258 12.94 13.62 9.40
N SER A 259 13.46 14.46 8.51
CA SER A 259 14.60 14.15 7.62
C SER A 259 14.43 12.82 6.85
N VAL A 260 13.29 12.63 6.21
CA VAL A 260 12.95 11.44 5.42
C VAL A 260 12.87 11.79 3.94
N SER A 261 13.19 10.83 3.06
CA SER A 261 13.03 10.98 1.60
C SER A 261 11.55 10.82 1.18
N GLU A 262 10.83 9.95 1.88
CA GLU A 262 9.40 9.70 1.72
C GLU A 262 8.81 9.44 3.10
N ALA A 263 7.72 10.11 3.46
CA ALA A 263 7.16 9.95 4.79
C ALA A 263 6.48 8.59 4.97
N ALA A 264 5.47 8.30 4.16
CA ALA A 264 4.77 7.02 4.18
C ALA A 264 4.15 6.71 2.83
N SER A 265 4.20 5.44 2.42
CA SER A 265 3.45 4.92 1.27
C SER A 265 2.19 4.22 1.73
N ILE A 266 1.05 4.55 1.12
CA ILE A 266 -0.23 3.87 1.34
C ILE A 266 -0.69 3.36 -0.02
N ILE A 267 -0.53 2.05 -0.26
CA ILE A 267 -0.64 1.46 -1.59
C ILE A 267 -1.79 0.44 -1.61
N SER A 268 -2.65 0.53 -2.61
CA SER A 268 -3.77 -0.41 -2.83
C SER A 268 -4.57 -0.66 -1.55
N SER A 269 -4.82 0.39 -0.79
CA SER A 269 -5.45 0.35 0.54
C SER A 269 -6.76 1.12 0.54
N ALA A 270 -7.65 0.82 1.48
CA ALA A 270 -8.95 1.48 1.57
C ALA A 270 -9.31 1.87 3.00
N ASN A 271 -10.14 2.91 3.16
CA ASN A 271 -10.58 3.43 4.45
C ASN A 271 -9.39 3.64 5.41
N PHE A 272 -8.36 4.34 4.93
CA PHE A 272 -7.18 4.71 5.70
C PHE A 272 -7.32 6.15 6.20
N SER A 273 -7.07 6.36 7.48
CA SER A 273 -7.15 7.68 8.10
C SER A 273 -5.78 8.19 8.52
N ALA A 274 -5.41 9.40 8.12
CA ALA A 274 -4.23 10.11 8.58
C ALA A 274 -4.67 11.35 9.39
N TYR A 275 -4.28 11.43 10.66
CA TYR A 275 -4.70 12.50 11.55
C TYR A 275 -3.55 13.06 12.37
N LYS A 276 -3.34 14.37 12.32
CA LYS A 276 -2.20 15.07 12.94
C LYS A 276 -0.88 14.45 12.53
N ILE A 277 -0.65 14.43 11.23
CA ILE A 277 0.62 14.05 10.63
C ILE A 277 1.41 15.33 10.38
N ASN A 278 2.68 15.33 10.73
CA ASN A 278 3.63 16.42 10.47
C ASN A 278 4.82 15.88 9.69
N ILE A 279 5.20 16.59 8.62
CA ILE A 279 6.29 16.22 7.72
C ILE A 279 7.25 17.39 7.59
#